data_38a7783c6a2bd8744f91c7c3ca4645a7
#
_entry.id   38a7783c6a2bd8744f91c7c3ca4645a7
#
_cell.length_a   1.000
_cell.length_b   1.000
_cell.length_c   1.000
_cell.angle_alpha   90.00
_cell.angle_beta   90.00
_cell.angle_gamma   90.00
#
_symmetry.space_group_name_H-M   'P 1'
#
loop_
_entity.id
_entity.type
_entity.pdbx_description
1 polymer ?
#
loop_
_entity_poly.entity_id
_entity_poly.type
_entity_poly.pdbx_seq_one_letter_code
_entity_poly.pdbx_strand_id
1 'polypeptide(L)'
;MPAAASHLQLFYTIDTEQNTAAHLYLYGPEMHLRITARLAVLVIATAVSVPAFAADPALTVPPLDHGFQLLYNLDFDRAHGIFTQWEENHPDDPMGPTCTAAGLLFSEFHRLGVLEGQFFVDDKKFENRPKLNPDPNVRVRFDAEIAKAQRAARARLAKNPHDRDALFAMTLTNGLQADYAALIEKRNMASLHYTKESTQWAQQTLAVDPDCYDARIAGGISKYLIGSMAAPVRWLVKLGGLSGDKQAGVKELKLVAERGHYLAPFANILLAIAYVREHNNQRAKELLASLRDQFPANPLFAKEIARLDSQPR
;
A
#
# COMPACT_ATOMS: atom_id res chain seq x y z
N MET A 1 -5.60 57.37 21.07
CA MET A 1 -5.00 58.49 20.33
C MET A 1 -3.67 58.07 19.79
N PRO A 2 -3.23 58.52 18.64
CA PRO A 2 -3.70 58.14 17.30
C PRO A 2 -2.56 57.57 16.45
N ALA A 3 -2.91 56.89 15.38
CA ALA A 3 -2.77 57.34 13.98
C ALA A 3 -1.33 57.19 13.44
N ALA A 4 -1.01 56.83 12.24
CA ALA A 4 -1.59 56.89 10.92
C ALA A 4 -0.71 56.03 10.03
N ALA A 5 -1.15 55.23 9.12
CA ALA A 5 -1.67 55.51 7.79
C ALA A 5 -0.60 55.88 6.74
N SER A 6 -0.76 55.20 5.61
CA SER A 6 -0.56 55.63 4.22
C SER A 6 0.86 55.51 3.65
N HIS A 7 1.12 55.06 2.41
CA HIS A 7 0.57 55.35 1.10
C HIS A 7 0.92 54.21 0.14
N LEU A 8 0.01 53.62 -0.64
CA LEU A 8 -0.49 54.04 -1.98
C LEU A 8 0.66 54.38 -2.96
N GLN A 9 0.71 53.83 -4.08
CA GLN A 9 -0.01 53.74 -5.31
C GLN A 9 0.91 53.40 -6.49
N LEU A 10 0.43 52.54 -7.36
CA LEU A 10 0.24 52.68 -8.81
C LEU A 10 1.47 53.03 -9.67
N PHE A 11 1.69 52.22 -10.70
CA PHE A 11 1.49 52.69 -12.05
C PHE A 11 1.28 51.50 -13.02
N TYR A 12 0.14 51.53 -13.59
CA TYR A 12 -0.37 51.04 -14.85
C TYR A 12 0.40 51.70 -16.00
N THR A 13 0.77 50.96 -17.03
CA THR A 13 0.60 51.42 -18.42
C THR A 13 0.50 50.26 -19.38
N ILE A 14 -0.63 50.24 -20.01
CA ILE A 14 -0.98 49.59 -21.29
C ILE A 14 -0.27 50.39 -22.38
N ASP A 15 0.25 49.76 -23.40
CA ASP A 15 0.19 50.29 -24.74
C ASP A 15 0.00 49.24 -25.80
N THR A 16 -1.11 49.34 -26.45
CA THR A 16 -1.59 48.78 -27.67
C THR A 16 -1.15 49.66 -28.82
N GLU A 17 -0.91 49.09 -29.98
CA GLU A 17 -1.26 49.51 -31.35
C GLU A 17 -0.28 48.90 -32.32
N GLN A 18 -0.74 47.99 -33.20
CA GLN A 18 -1.28 48.23 -34.53
C GLN A 18 -0.29 48.90 -35.50
N ASN A 19 0.07 48.29 -36.56
CA ASN A 19 -0.48 48.57 -37.90
C ASN A 19 0.30 47.80 -39.03
N THR A 20 -0.34 46.97 -39.75
CA THR A 20 -0.88 47.03 -41.09
C THR A 20 0.08 47.30 -42.29
N ALA A 21 -0.19 46.48 -43.27
CA ALA A 21 -0.19 46.67 -44.73
C ALA A 21 1.11 46.33 -45.48
N ALA A 22 1.10 45.26 -46.19
CA ALA A 22 0.72 45.13 -47.60
C ALA A 22 1.64 45.84 -48.60
N HIS A 23 2.31 45.05 -49.40
CA HIS A 23 2.32 45.39 -50.81
C HIS A 23 2.54 44.13 -51.68
N LEU A 24 1.52 43.84 -52.42
CA LEU A 24 1.53 43.04 -53.64
C LEU A 24 2.45 43.67 -54.66
N TYR A 25 3.16 42.91 -55.42
CA TYR A 25 3.29 43.12 -56.85
C TYR A 25 3.63 41.80 -57.56
N LEU A 26 2.79 41.52 -58.48
CA LEU A 26 2.78 40.60 -59.59
C LEU A 26 3.99 40.75 -60.48
N TYR A 27 4.41 39.66 -61.09
CA TYR A 27 4.50 39.45 -62.51
C TYR A 27 5.02 38.05 -62.83
N GLY A 28 4.22 37.23 -63.50
CA GLY A 28 4.68 36.09 -64.26
C GLY A 28 4.87 36.58 -65.73
N PRO A 29 4.84 35.78 -66.80
CA PRO A 29 5.06 34.34 -66.91
C PRO A 29 6.07 34.00 -68.02
N GLU A 30 5.98 32.79 -68.51
CA GLU A 30 6.50 32.27 -69.80
C GLU A 30 7.93 31.73 -69.81
N MET A 31 8.24 30.63 -70.25
CA MET A 31 7.80 29.57 -71.15
C MET A 31 9.06 28.78 -71.65
N HIS A 32 8.84 27.53 -71.92
CA HIS A 32 9.63 26.62 -72.78
C HIS A 32 10.81 25.87 -72.23
N LEU A 33 10.63 24.64 -72.04
CA LEU A 33 10.68 23.48 -72.97
C LEU A 33 12.03 22.73 -73.01
N ARG A 34 11.96 21.47 -72.71
CA ARG A 34 12.80 20.32 -73.13
C ARG A 34 14.16 20.16 -72.48
N ILE A 35 14.47 19.05 -71.85
CA ILE A 35 14.85 17.75 -72.44
C ILE A 35 15.39 16.87 -71.28
N THR A 36 14.80 15.74 -71.15
CA THR A 36 15.33 14.44 -70.78
C THR A 36 16.67 14.33 -70.03
N ALA A 37 16.66 13.84 -68.83
CA ALA A 37 17.61 12.82 -68.42
C ALA A 37 17.03 12.00 -67.28
N ARG A 38 16.83 10.73 -67.52
CA ARG A 38 16.47 9.70 -66.60
C ARG A 38 17.62 9.57 -65.58
N LEU A 39 17.35 9.84 -64.32
CA LEU A 39 18.14 9.34 -63.20
C LEU A 39 17.14 8.75 -62.18
N ALA A 40 16.99 7.44 -62.29
CA ALA A 40 16.30 6.66 -61.31
C ALA A 40 17.15 6.70 -60.02
N VAL A 41 16.77 7.54 -59.06
CA VAL A 41 17.26 7.45 -57.71
C VAL A 41 16.48 6.33 -57.02
N LEU A 42 17.14 5.18 -56.94
CA LEU A 42 16.68 4.05 -56.14
C LEU A 42 16.77 4.45 -54.65
N VAL A 43 15.67 4.96 -54.09
CA VAL A 43 15.56 5.13 -52.64
C VAL A 43 15.38 3.73 -52.05
N ILE A 44 16.48 3.12 -51.62
CA ILE A 44 16.44 1.94 -50.74
C ILE A 44 15.92 2.44 -49.40
N ALA A 45 14.61 2.31 -49.20
CA ALA A 45 14.00 2.39 -47.88
C ALA A 45 14.50 1.18 -47.10
N THR A 46 15.60 1.31 -46.36
CA THR A 46 15.95 0.38 -45.30
C THR A 46 14.88 0.55 -44.22
N ALA A 47 13.89 -0.33 -44.29
CA ALA A 47 12.98 -0.55 -43.19
C ALA A 47 13.84 -1.02 -42.02
N VAL A 48 14.23 -0.09 -41.14
CA VAL A 48 14.71 -0.41 -39.81
C VAL A 48 13.51 -1.01 -39.11
N SER A 49 13.42 -2.34 -39.13
CA SER A 49 12.52 -3.09 -38.28
C SER A 49 12.97 -2.84 -36.85
N VAL A 50 12.42 -1.80 -36.22
CA VAL A 50 12.46 -1.70 -34.77
C VAL A 50 11.73 -2.95 -34.29
N PRO A 51 12.38 -3.86 -33.56
CA PRO A 51 11.64 -4.95 -32.94
C PRO A 51 10.59 -4.28 -32.07
N ALA A 52 9.31 -4.42 -32.45
CA ALA A 52 8.23 -4.15 -31.54
C ALA A 52 8.52 -5.11 -30.36
N PHE A 53 8.98 -4.57 -29.24
CA PHE A 53 8.93 -5.28 -27.99
C PHE A 53 7.45 -5.64 -27.83
N ALA A 54 7.15 -6.89 -28.14
CA ALA A 54 5.87 -7.47 -27.80
C ALA A 54 5.75 -7.25 -26.28
N ALA A 55 4.82 -6.39 -25.88
CA ALA A 55 4.48 -6.21 -24.48
C ALA A 55 4.16 -7.62 -23.96
N ASP A 56 4.93 -8.05 -23.01
CA ASP A 56 4.79 -9.36 -22.36
C ASP A 56 3.32 -9.43 -21.86
N PRO A 57 2.51 -10.41 -22.28
CA PRO A 57 1.14 -10.55 -21.79
C PRO A 57 1.04 -10.79 -20.28
N ALA A 58 2.19 -10.97 -19.59
CA ALA A 58 2.28 -11.00 -18.13
C ALA A 58 2.02 -9.63 -17.44
N LEU A 59 1.90 -8.52 -18.18
CA LEU A 59 1.72 -7.17 -17.63
C LEU A 59 0.25 -6.71 -17.57
N THR A 60 -0.71 -7.64 -17.42
CA THR A 60 -2.10 -7.27 -17.13
C THR A 60 -2.39 -7.08 -15.64
N VAL A 61 -1.44 -7.41 -14.76
CA VAL A 61 -1.59 -7.20 -13.32
C VAL A 61 -1.27 -5.75 -12.98
N PRO A 62 -2.18 -5.01 -12.32
CA PRO A 62 -1.90 -3.65 -11.88
C PRO A 62 -0.60 -3.57 -11.07
N PRO A 63 0.20 -2.49 -11.20
CA PRO A 63 1.53 -2.44 -10.57
C PRO A 63 1.52 -2.66 -9.06
N LEU A 64 0.57 -2.07 -8.31
CA LEU A 64 0.48 -2.28 -6.87
C LEU A 64 0.15 -3.73 -6.52
N ASP A 65 -0.73 -4.38 -7.31
CA ASP A 65 -1.05 -5.81 -7.14
C ASP A 65 0.20 -6.68 -7.31
N HIS A 66 1.01 -6.39 -8.32
CA HIS A 66 2.27 -7.08 -8.54
C HIS A 66 3.24 -6.86 -7.36
N GLY A 67 3.32 -5.63 -6.85
CA GLY A 67 4.10 -5.31 -5.66
C GLY A 67 3.68 -6.13 -4.44
N PHE A 68 2.38 -6.27 -4.19
CA PHE A 68 1.85 -7.13 -3.12
C PHE A 68 2.14 -8.61 -3.35
N GLN A 69 2.03 -9.12 -4.58
CA GLN A 69 2.42 -10.50 -4.89
C GLN A 69 3.89 -10.78 -4.55
N LEU A 70 4.78 -9.83 -4.85
CA LEU A 70 6.20 -9.91 -4.50
C LEU A 70 6.40 -9.87 -2.98
N LEU A 71 5.68 -9.01 -2.25
CA LEU A 71 5.73 -8.98 -0.78
C LEU A 71 5.35 -10.33 -0.16
N TYR A 72 4.27 -10.95 -0.63
CA TYR A 72 3.86 -12.27 -0.14
C TYR A 72 4.83 -13.39 -0.50
N ASN A 73 5.60 -13.22 -1.57
CA ASN A 73 6.71 -14.10 -1.94
C ASN A 73 8.04 -13.75 -1.22
N LEU A 74 8.06 -12.77 -0.32
CA LEU A 74 9.24 -12.25 0.39
C LEU A 74 10.30 -11.61 -0.52
N ASP A 75 9.93 -11.23 -1.75
CA ASP A 75 10.78 -10.49 -2.69
C ASP A 75 10.66 -8.98 -2.43
N PHE A 76 11.18 -8.57 -1.29
CA PHE A 76 11.03 -7.19 -0.79
C PHE A 76 11.71 -6.15 -1.68
N ASP A 77 12.87 -6.47 -2.25
CA ASP A 77 13.62 -5.53 -3.08
C ASP A 77 12.87 -5.20 -4.37
N ARG A 78 12.32 -6.21 -5.04
CA ARG A 78 11.52 -5.97 -6.25
C ARG A 78 10.19 -5.31 -5.93
N ALA A 79 9.52 -5.69 -4.84
CA ALA A 79 8.31 -5.01 -4.38
C ALA A 79 8.58 -3.51 -4.12
N HIS A 80 9.68 -3.19 -3.43
CA HIS A 80 10.09 -1.82 -3.17
C HIS A 80 10.32 -1.03 -4.47
N GLY A 81 10.99 -1.62 -5.46
CA GLY A 81 11.18 -0.98 -6.77
C GLY A 81 9.86 -0.60 -7.44
N ILE A 82 8.86 -1.49 -7.40
CA ILE A 82 7.52 -1.23 -7.97
C ILE A 82 6.80 -0.11 -7.20
N PHE A 83 6.82 -0.13 -5.87
CA PHE A 83 6.16 0.90 -5.07
C PHE A 83 6.79 2.27 -5.25
N THR A 84 8.13 2.34 -5.29
CA THR A 84 8.87 3.58 -5.58
C THR A 84 8.52 4.13 -6.96
N GLN A 85 8.49 3.27 -7.99
CA GLN A 85 8.10 3.69 -9.33
C GLN A 85 6.65 4.18 -9.39
N TRP A 86 5.74 3.55 -8.62
CA TRP A 86 4.37 4.04 -8.50
C TRP A 86 4.32 5.43 -7.89
N GLU A 87 5.07 5.67 -6.81
CA GLU A 87 5.14 6.98 -6.15
C GLU A 87 5.67 8.08 -7.06
N GLU A 88 6.69 7.78 -7.86
CA GLU A 88 7.26 8.73 -8.83
C GLU A 88 6.23 9.12 -9.90
N ASN A 89 5.44 8.16 -10.36
CA ASN A 89 4.42 8.38 -11.38
C ASN A 89 3.11 8.95 -10.83
N HIS A 90 2.85 8.81 -9.53
CA HIS A 90 1.61 9.21 -8.86
C HIS A 90 1.90 9.94 -7.54
N PRO A 91 2.53 11.13 -7.56
CA PRO A 91 3.05 11.81 -6.37
C PRO A 91 1.96 12.22 -5.37
N ASP A 92 0.70 12.36 -5.82
CA ASP A 92 -0.45 12.70 -4.99
C ASP A 92 -1.23 11.46 -4.48
N ASP A 93 -0.80 10.25 -4.86
CA ASP A 93 -1.44 9.01 -4.42
C ASP A 93 -0.87 8.55 -3.08
N PRO A 94 -1.69 8.50 -2.01
CA PRO A 94 -1.22 8.05 -0.70
C PRO A 94 -0.90 6.55 -0.67
N MET A 95 -1.37 5.75 -1.64
CA MET A 95 -1.14 4.30 -1.64
C MET A 95 0.32 3.94 -1.95
N GLY A 96 1.02 4.69 -2.81
CA GLY A 96 2.44 4.45 -3.08
C GLY A 96 3.28 4.41 -1.80
N PRO A 97 3.40 5.52 -1.05
CA PRO A 97 4.16 5.53 0.20
C PRO A 97 3.58 4.60 1.28
N THR A 98 2.26 4.31 1.27
CA THR A 98 1.67 3.30 2.16
C THR A 98 2.22 1.90 1.86
N CYS A 99 2.29 1.51 0.59
CA CYS A 99 2.83 0.23 0.15
C CYS A 99 4.34 0.13 0.42
N THR A 100 5.09 1.22 0.21
CA THR A 100 6.51 1.29 0.56
C THR A 100 6.73 1.09 2.05
N ALA A 101 5.94 1.75 2.90
CA ALA A 101 5.99 1.55 4.35
C ALA A 101 5.66 0.11 4.75
N ALA A 102 4.67 -0.51 4.11
CA ALA A 102 4.35 -1.93 4.33
C ALA A 102 5.54 -2.82 3.96
N GLY A 103 6.15 -2.61 2.80
CA GLY A 103 7.34 -3.35 2.36
C GLY A 103 8.50 -3.26 3.35
N LEU A 104 8.80 -2.06 3.85
CA LEU A 104 9.83 -1.83 4.87
C LEU A 104 9.52 -2.57 6.17
N LEU A 105 8.28 -2.51 6.65
CA LEU A 105 7.86 -3.17 7.88
C LEU A 105 7.94 -4.70 7.76
N PHE A 106 7.41 -5.27 6.68
CA PHE A 106 7.40 -6.72 6.50
C PHE A 106 8.80 -7.29 6.21
N SER A 107 9.67 -6.54 5.51
CA SER A 107 11.08 -6.88 5.37
C SER A 107 11.78 -6.93 6.73
N GLU A 108 11.53 -5.95 7.59
CA GLU A 108 12.09 -5.91 8.94
C GLU A 108 11.52 -7.02 9.83
N PHE A 109 10.23 -7.32 9.73
CA PHE A 109 9.64 -8.48 10.39
C PHE A 109 10.31 -9.79 9.97
N HIS A 110 10.58 -9.95 8.67
CA HIS A 110 11.27 -11.12 8.15
C HIS A 110 12.69 -11.23 8.73
N ARG A 111 13.46 -10.14 8.69
CA ARG A 111 14.82 -10.06 9.22
C ARG A 111 14.88 -10.39 10.73
N LEU A 112 13.86 -9.95 11.48
CA LEU A 112 13.76 -10.15 12.93
C LEU A 112 13.11 -11.48 13.32
N GLY A 113 12.69 -12.31 12.36
CA GLY A 113 12.00 -13.59 12.62
C GLY A 113 10.56 -13.45 13.12
N VAL A 114 9.97 -12.25 13.01
CA VAL A 114 8.59 -11.99 13.46
C VAL A 114 7.56 -12.70 12.58
N LEU A 115 7.88 -12.94 11.29
CA LEU A 115 6.95 -13.63 10.38
C LEU A 115 6.85 -15.14 10.61
N GLU A 116 7.63 -15.70 11.52
CA GLU A 116 7.54 -17.13 11.84
C GLU A 116 6.29 -17.43 12.67
N GLY A 117 5.52 -18.45 12.31
CA GLY A 117 4.24 -18.77 12.95
C GLY A 117 4.33 -19.01 14.44
N GLN A 118 5.43 -19.59 14.93
CA GLN A 118 5.69 -19.81 16.35
C GLN A 118 5.71 -18.50 17.18
N PHE A 119 5.95 -17.36 16.55
CA PHE A 119 5.97 -16.05 17.21
C PHE A 119 4.57 -15.67 17.73
N PHE A 120 3.51 -16.15 17.12
CA PHE A 120 2.12 -15.76 17.41
C PHE A 120 1.31 -16.83 18.15
N VAL A 121 1.82 -18.05 18.27
CA VAL A 121 1.04 -19.19 18.78
C VAL A 121 1.07 -19.31 20.29
N ASP A 122 2.14 -18.86 20.95
CA ASP A 122 2.34 -18.99 22.38
C ASP A 122 2.40 -17.61 23.06
N ASP A 123 1.33 -17.24 23.77
CA ASP A 123 1.23 -15.94 24.45
C ASP A 123 2.37 -15.70 25.44
N LYS A 124 2.78 -16.72 26.20
CA LYS A 124 3.89 -16.60 27.17
C LYS A 124 5.22 -16.36 26.48
N LYS A 125 5.48 -17.06 25.36
CA LYS A 125 6.67 -16.82 24.55
C LYS A 125 6.61 -15.44 23.89
N PHE A 126 5.44 -15.02 23.43
CA PHE A 126 5.24 -13.69 22.86
C PHE A 126 5.50 -12.59 23.91
N GLU A 127 4.97 -12.70 25.10
CA GLU A 127 5.16 -11.71 26.18
C GLU A 127 6.61 -11.65 26.66
N ASN A 128 7.24 -12.82 26.84
CA ASN A 128 8.59 -12.97 27.39
C ASN A 128 9.71 -12.92 26.33
N ARG A 129 9.37 -12.67 25.06
CA ARG A 129 10.37 -12.58 24.00
C ARG A 129 11.44 -11.51 24.31
N PRO A 130 12.69 -11.70 23.89
CA PRO A 130 13.72 -10.67 24.03
C PRO A 130 13.32 -9.40 23.26
N LYS A 131 13.85 -8.27 23.68
CA LYS A 131 13.71 -7.03 22.92
C LYS A 131 14.36 -7.23 21.56
N LEU A 132 13.61 -6.97 20.49
CA LEU A 132 14.14 -7.01 19.14
C LEU A 132 15.10 -5.84 18.92
N ASN A 133 16.05 -6.02 18.02
CA ASN A 133 17.00 -4.98 17.62
C ASN A 133 16.70 -4.53 16.18
N PRO A 134 15.76 -3.57 16.01
CA PRO A 134 15.40 -3.07 14.70
C PRO A 134 16.55 -2.26 14.07
N ASP A 135 16.63 -2.26 12.74
CA ASP A 135 17.54 -1.38 12.01
C ASP A 135 17.04 0.07 12.12
N PRO A 136 17.85 0.99 12.69
CA PRO A 136 17.47 2.39 12.81
C PRO A 136 17.19 3.07 11.46
N ASN A 137 17.88 2.66 10.39
CA ASN A 137 17.65 3.23 9.06
C ASN A 137 16.31 2.79 8.49
N VAL A 138 15.92 1.52 8.69
CA VAL A 138 14.60 1.04 8.30
C VAL A 138 13.52 1.80 9.07
N ARG A 139 13.73 2.04 10.37
CA ARG A 139 12.80 2.83 11.18
C ARG A 139 12.61 4.24 10.64
N VAL A 140 13.68 4.94 10.36
CA VAL A 140 13.62 6.33 9.82
C VAL A 140 12.88 6.37 8.49
N ARG A 141 13.19 5.43 7.58
CA ARG A 141 12.51 5.33 6.29
C ARG A 141 11.03 4.99 6.44
N PHE A 142 10.70 4.04 7.30
CA PHE A 142 9.30 3.67 7.60
C PHE A 142 8.51 4.88 8.10
N ASP A 143 9.02 5.62 9.08
CA ASP A 143 8.36 6.81 9.61
C ASP A 143 8.21 7.91 8.54
N ALA A 144 9.20 8.08 7.66
CA ALA A 144 9.14 9.02 6.56
C ALA A 144 8.02 8.68 5.55
N GLU A 145 7.91 7.40 5.16
CA GLU A 145 6.88 6.92 4.24
C GLU A 145 5.47 6.99 4.86
N ILE A 146 5.32 6.62 6.12
CA ILE A 146 4.05 6.83 6.85
C ILE A 146 3.66 8.32 6.86
N ALA A 147 4.59 9.21 7.18
CA ALA A 147 4.32 10.64 7.20
C ALA A 147 3.97 11.18 5.80
N LYS A 148 4.62 10.70 4.74
CA LYS A 148 4.34 11.04 3.34
C LYS A 148 2.94 10.59 2.94
N ALA A 149 2.60 9.33 3.19
CA ALA A 149 1.28 8.76 2.91
C ALA A 149 0.16 9.52 3.62
N GLN A 150 0.32 9.77 4.92
CA GLN A 150 -0.69 10.48 5.70
C GLN A 150 -0.83 11.96 5.30
N ARG A 151 0.24 12.64 4.87
CA ARG A 151 0.15 14.01 4.32
C ARG A 151 -0.64 14.02 3.01
N ALA A 152 -0.33 13.12 2.08
CA ALA A 152 -1.05 12.99 0.81
C ALA A 152 -2.53 12.66 1.05
N ALA A 153 -2.83 11.69 1.91
CA ALA A 153 -4.19 11.32 2.27
C ALA A 153 -4.96 12.50 2.86
N ARG A 154 -4.40 13.24 3.83
CA ARG A 154 -5.04 14.42 4.42
C ARG A 154 -5.27 15.54 3.41
N ALA A 155 -4.34 15.76 2.48
CA ALA A 155 -4.51 16.75 1.41
C ALA A 155 -5.67 16.40 0.46
N ARG A 156 -5.87 15.12 0.17
CA ARG A 156 -7.03 14.63 -0.62
C ARG A 156 -8.33 14.75 0.19
N LEU A 157 -8.32 14.33 1.46
CA LEU A 157 -9.49 14.44 2.35
C LEU A 157 -9.93 15.87 2.61
N ALA A 158 -9.01 16.84 2.62
CA ALA A 158 -9.36 18.26 2.71
C ALA A 158 -10.14 18.76 1.50
N LYS A 159 -9.92 18.16 0.31
CA LYS A 159 -10.65 18.46 -0.94
C LYS A 159 -11.94 17.65 -1.06
N ASN A 160 -11.89 16.40 -0.67
CA ASN A 160 -12.99 15.45 -0.71
C ASN A 160 -12.98 14.57 0.56
N PRO A 161 -13.79 14.85 1.58
CA PRO A 161 -13.86 14.05 2.81
C PRO A 161 -14.29 12.59 2.59
N HIS A 162 -14.85 12.26 1.42
CA HIS A 162 -15.26 10.93 1.02
C HIS A 162 -14.30 10.29 0.00
N ASP A 163 -13.04 10.72 -0.05
CA ASP A 163 -12.03 10.09 -0.89
C ASP A 163 -11.69 8.72 -0.34
N ARG A 164 -12.20 7.67 -0.99
CA ARG A 164 -12.09 6.28 -0.58
C ARG A 164 -10.64 5.83 -0.40
N ASP A 165 -9.77 6.18 -1.35
CA ASP A 165 -8.37 5.73 -1.35
C ASP A 165 -7.57 6.44 -0.25
N ALA A 166 -7.86 7.71 -0.01
CA ALA A 166 -7.26 8.46 1.09
C ALA A 166 -7.70 7.93 2.46
N LEU A 167 -8.98 7.60 2.63
CA LEU A 167 -9.49 6.97 3.85
C LEU A 167 -8.86 5.60 4.08
N PHE A 168 -8.72 4.80 3.01
CA PHE A 168 -8.09 3.48 3.08
C PHE A 168 -6.59 3.59 3.41
N ALA A 169 -5.85 4.52 2.81
CA ALA A 169 -4.46 4.76 3.15
C ALA A 169 -4.28 5.17 4.63
N MET A 170 -5.19 6.00 5.17
CA MET A 170 -5.20 6.32 6.60
C MET A 170 -5.47 5.07 7.47
N THR A 171 -6.34 4.18 7.02
CA THR A 171 -6.57 2.88 7.68
C THR A 171 -5.30 2.06 7.75
N LEU A 172 -4.63 1.86 6.61
CA LEU A 172 -3.44 1.03 6.51
C LEU A 172 -2.25 1.63 7.27
N THR A 173 -1.98 2.91 7.10
CA THR A 173 -0.83 3.56 7.75
C THR A 173 -0.92 3.51 9.27
N ASN A 174 -2.11 3.68 9.85
CA ASN A 174 -2.31 3.51 11.29
C ASN A 174 -2.19 2.04 11.71
N GLY A 175 -2.65 1.08 10.88
CA GLY A 175 -2.44 -0.35 11.12
C GLY A 175 -0.95 -0.72 11.17
N LEU A 176 -0.16 -0.26 10.19
CA LEU A 176 1.28 -0.49 10.14
C LEU A 176 2.02 0.12 11.36
N GLN A 177 1.60 1.31 11.81
CA GLN A 177 2.14 1.92 13.04
C GLN A 177 1.77 1.10 14.29
N ALA A 178 0.56 0.55 14.35
CA ALA A 178 0.13 -0.32 15.44
C ALA A 178 0.99 -1.59 15.50
N ASP A 179 1.24 -2.21 14.35
CA ASP A 179 2.06 -3.42 14.25
C ASP A 179 3.53 -3.15 14.61
N TYR A 180 4.11 -2.06 14.13
CA TYR A 180 5.48 -1.67 14.51
C TYR A 180 5.59 -1.46 16.03
N ALA A 181 4.66 -0.71 16.61
CA ALA A 181 4.65 -0.41 18.05
C ALA A 181 4.47 -1.68 18.90
N ALA A 182 3.56 -2.60 18.49
CA ALA A 182 3.31 -3.83 19.24
C ALA A 182 4.44 -4.85 19.07
N LEU A 183 4.82 -5.13 17.80
CA LEU A 183 5.62 -6.30 17.48
C LEU A 183 7.13 -6.04 17.62
N ILE A 184 7.59 -4.83 17.31
CA ILE A 184 9.01 -4.46 17.40
C ILE A 184 9.31 -3.75 18.71
N GLU A 185 8.57 -2.67 19.02
CA GLU A 185 8.91 -1.78 20.14
C GLU A 185 8.34 -2.22 21.50
N LYS A 186 7.36 -3.12 21.53
CA LYS A 186 6.59 -3.50 22.73
C LYS A 186 5.87 -2.30 23.38
N ARG A 187 5.49 -1.30 22.60
CA ARG A 187 4.77 -0.12 23.07
C ARG A 187 3.25 -0.33 22.96
N ASN A 188 2.74 -1.16 23.87
CA ASN A 188 1.34 -1.62 23.80
C ASN A 188 0.32 -0.48 23.82
N MET A 189 0.54 0.59 24.61
CA MET A 189 -0.39 1.74 24.64
C MET A 189 -0.39 2.52 23.32
N ALA A 190 0.77 2.70 22.70
CA ALA A 190 0.86 3.32 21.38
C ALA A 190 0.18 2.44 20.32
N SER A 191 0.41 1.13 20.35
CA SER A 191 -0.26 0.18 19.46
C SER A 191 -1.79 0.24 19.60
N LEU A 192 -2.32 0.27 20.82
CA LEU A 192 -3.77 0.43 21.06
C LEU A 192 -4.32 1.76 20.50
N HIS A 193 -3.57 2.85 20.64
CA HIS A 193 -3.94 4.14 20.06
C HIS A 193 -4.03 4.04 18.54
N TYR A 194 -2.99 3.55 17.87
CA TYR A 194 -2.98 3.39 16.41
C TYR A 194 -4.03 2.38 15.92
N THR A 195 -4.28 1.31 16.67
CA THR A 195 -5.36 0.36 16.36
C THR A 195 -6.72 1.03 16.37
N LYS A 196 -6.98 1.91 17.35
CA LYS A 196 -8.21 2.68 17.43
C LYS A 196 -8.36 3.61 16.22
N GLU A 197 -7.31 4.39 15.91
CA GLU A 197 -7.28 5.27 14.73
C GLU A 197 -7.53 4.48 13.43
N SER A 198 -6.80 3.36 13.24
CA SER A 198 -6.98 2.48 12.07
C SER A 198 -8.43 2.00 11.95
N THR A 199 -9.05 1.56 13.07
CA THR A 199 -10.43 1.10 13.09
C THR A 199 -11.43 2.22 12.76
N GLN A 200 -11.19 3.43 13.22
CA GLN A 200 -12.03 4.59 12.92
C GLN A 200 -11.96 4.98 11.43
N TRP A 201 -10.76 5.00 10.85
CA TRP A 201 -10.58 5.24 9.42
C TRP A 201 -11.20 4.12 8.57
N ALA A 202 -11.07 2.87 8.99
CA ALA A 202 -11.72 1.73 8.34
C ALA A 202 -13.25 1.87 8.32
N GLN A 203 -13.86 2.33 9.41
CA GLN A 203 -15.29 2.60 9.46
C GLN A 203 -15.71 3.68 8.48
N GLN A 204 -14.92 4.76 8.35
CA GLN A 204 -15.19 5.81 7.37
C GLN A 204 -15.01 5.29 5.94
N THR A 205 -13.98 4.49 5.68
CA THR A 205 -13.78 3.84 4.37
C THR A 205 -14.99 3.00 3.99
N LEU A 206 -15.47 2.15 4.91
CA LEU A 206 -16.62 1.27 4.68
C LEU A 206 -17.97 2.02 4.61
N ALA A 207 -18.07 3.21 5.19
CA ALA A 207 -19.26 4.06 5.04
C ALA A 207 -19.34 4.67 3.63
N VAL A 208 -18.19 4.94 3.00
CA VAL A 208 -18.09 5.45 1.61
C VAL A 208 -18.16 4.32 0.60
N ASP A 209 -17.44 3.24 0.87
CA ASP A 209 -17.36 2.05 0.00
C ASP A 209 -17.52 0.78 0.84
N PRO A 210 -18.73 0.24 0.97
CA PRO A 210 -18.99 -1.01 1.69
C PRO A 210 -18.27 -2.24 1.11
N ASP A 211 -17.86 -2.17 -0.16
CA ASP A 211 -17.18 -3.23 -0.89
C ASP A 211 -15.64 -3.14 -0.80
N CYS A 212 -15.11 -2.13 -0.11
CA CYS A 212 -13.71 -2.09 0.27
C CYS A 212 -13.40 -3.13 1.36
N TYR A 213 -13.41 -4.43 0.97
CA TYR A 213 -13.27 -5.53 1.93
C TYR A 213 -11.95 -5.48 2.69
N ASP A 214 -10.88 -4.98 2.08
CA ASP A 214 -9.57 -4.83 2.74
C ASP A 214 -9.64 -3.93 3.98
N ALA A 215 -10.49 -2.92 4.01
CA ALA A 215 -10.64 -2.06 5.18
C ALA A 215 -11.16 -2.81 6.42
N ARG A 216 -11.86 -3.94 6.22
CA ARG A 216 -12.35 -4.77 7.34
C ARG A 216 -11.23 -5.44 8.12
N ILE A 217 -10.00 -5.50 7.57
CA ILE A 217 -8.85 -6.11 8.26
C ILE A 217 -8.59 -5.45 9.63
N ALA A 218 -8.70 -4.11 9.72
CA ALA A 218 -8.48 -3.37 10.96
C ALA A 218 -9.47 -3.79 12.06
N GLY A 219 -10.77 -3.88 11.70
CA GLY A 219 -11.82 -4.36 12.60
C GLY A 219 -11.66 -5.84 12.96
N GLY A 220 -11.30 -6.66 11.98
CA GLY A 220 -11.09 -8.10 12.14
C GLY A 220 -9.99 -8.41 13.15
N ILE A 221 -8.81 -7.82 12.95
CA ILE A 221 -7.65 -7.99 13.86
C ILE A 221 -7.98 -7.46 15.25
N SER A 222 -8.48 -6.23 15.33
CA SER A 222 -8.81 -5.58 16.61
C SER A 222 -9.79 -6.42 17.44
N LYS A 223 -10.92 -6.81 16.84
CA LYS A 223 -11.95 -7.63 17.51
C LYS A 223 -11.41 -8.99 17.95
N TYR A 224 -10.63 -9.65 17.10
CA TYR A 224 -10.05 -10.96 17.40
C TYR A 224 -9.05 -10.87 18.55
N LEU A 225 -8.05 -9.97 18.46
CA LEU A 225 -7.02 -9.84 19.48
C LEU A 225 -7.59 -9.43 20.84
N ILE A 226 -8.41 -8.38 20.88
CA ILE A 226 -9.02 -7.91 22.13
C ILE A 226 -9.99 -8.97 22.68
N GLY A 227 -10.75 -9.64 21.80
CA GLY A 227 -11.64 -10.74 22.22
C GLY A 227 -10.90 -11.94 22.81
N SER A 228 -9.62 -12.12 22.46
CA SER A 228 -8.75 -13.18 22.97
C SER A 228 -8.05 -12.82 24.30
N MET A 229 -8.10 -11.56 24.74
CA MET A 229 -7.50 -11.11 25.99
C MET A 229 -8.28 -11.61 27.22
N ALA A 230 -7.58 -11.74 28.36
CA ALA A 230 -8.21 -12.02 29.65
C ALA A 230 -9.26 -10.96 30.00
N ALA A 231 -10.36 -11.38 30.66
CA ALA A 231 -11.51 -10.51 30.94
C ALA A 231 -11.15 -9.16 31.62
N PRO A 232 -10.25 -9.08 32.61
CA PRO A 232 -9.89 -7.81 33.24
C PRO A 232 -9.23 -6.83 32.25
N VAL A 233 -8.31 -7.35 31.40
CA VAL A 233 -7.58 -6.54 30.40
C VAL A 233 -8.56 -6.06 29.32
N ARG A 234 -9.42 -6.97 28.84
CA ARG A 234 -10.47 -6.64 27.87
C ARG A 234 -11.41 -5.55 28.37
N TRP A 235 -11.76 -5.56 29.66
CA TRP A 235 -12.59 -4.52 30.26
C TRP A 235 -11.88 -3.14 30.24
N LEU A 236 -10.59 -3.08 30.59
CA LEU A 236 -9.79 -1.86 30.54
C LEU A 236 -9.70 -1.31 29.09
N VAL A 237 -9.44 -2.18 28.13
CA VAL A 237 -9.37 -1.78 26.70
C VAL A 237 -10.73 -1.26 26.20
N LYS A 238 -11.84 -1.83 26.69
CA LYS A 238 -13.18 -1.35 26.37
C LYS A 238 -13.44 0.07 26.89
N LEU A 239 -12.92 0.44 28.06
CA LEU A 239 -12.98 1.82 28.54
C LEU A 239 -12.23 2.80 27.63
N GLY A 240 -11.19 2.33 26.93
CA GLY A 240 -10.47 3.07 25.89
C GLY A 240 -11.22 3.20 24.56
N GLY A 241 -12.43 2.62 24.44
CA GLY A 241 -13.28 2.72 23.26
C GLY A 241 -13.05 1.63 22.20
N LEU A 242 -12.29 0.58 22.51
CA LEU A 242 -12.14 -0.62 21.69
C LEU A 242 -12.91 -1.78 22.31
N SER A 243 -13.59 -2.57 21.49
CA SER A 243 -14.31 -3.76 21.94
C SER A 243 -13.79 -5.02 21.26
N GLY A 244 -13.67 -6.11 22.03
CA GLY A 244 -13.27 -7.41 21.53
C GLY A 244 -14.46 -8.35 21.38
N ASP A 245 -14.52 -9.00 20.22
CA ASP A 245 -15.41 -10.12 19.91
C ASP A 245 -14.66 -11.05 18.95
N LYS A 246 -14.18 -12.15 19.49
CA LYS A 246 -13.34 -13.10 18.76
C LYS A 246 -14.05 -13.67 17.53
N GLN A 247 -15.34 -14.01 17.67
CA GLN A 247 -16.12 -14.59 16.56
C GLN A 247 -16.41 -13.55 15.47
N ALA A 248 -16.77 -12.34 15.86
CA ALA A 248 -16.95 -11.23 14.93
C ALA A 248 -15.63 -10.88 14.22
N GLY A 249 -14.49 -10.93 14.93
CA GLY A 249 -13.18 -10.74 14.34
C GLY A 249 -12.87 -11.79 13.26
N VAL A 250 -13.06 -13.07 13.56
CA VAL A 250 -12.88 -14.16 12.59
C VAL A 250 -13.82 -14.00 11.39
N LYS A 251 -15.07 -13.57 11.60
CA LYS A 251 -16.02 -13.33 10.51
C LYS A 251 -15.55 -12.22 9.57
N GLU A 252 -15.05 -11.11 10.09
CA GLU A 252 -14.49 -10.02 9.28
C GLU A 252 -13.24 -10.50 8.52
N LEU A 253 -12.33 -11.23 9.18
CA LEU A 253 -11.13 -11.78 8.52
C LEU A 253 -11.49 -12.74 7.37
N LYS A 254 -12.55 -13.56 7.52
CA LYS A 254 -13.04 -14.42 6.44
C LYS A 254 -13.54 -13.62 5.25
N LEU A 255 -14.28 -12.53 5.48
CA LEU A 255 -14.72 -11.65 4.40
C LEU A 255 -13.55 -11.03 3.65
N VAL A 256 -12.49 -10.61 4.36
CA VAL A 256 -11.27 -10.10 3.72
C VAL A 256 -10.57 -11.23 2.95
N ALA A 257 -10.45 -12.42 3.52
CA ALA A 257 -9.82 -13.58 2.86
C ALA A 257 -10.53 -13.99 1.56
N GLU A 258 -11.86 -13.85 1.50
CA GLU A 258 -12.70 -14.24 0.37
C GLU A 258 -12.81 -13.13 -0.70
N ARG A 259 -12.80 -11.86 -0.29
CA ARG A 259 -13.17 -10.72 -1.14
C ARG A 259 -12.18 -9.55 -1.11
N GLY A 260 -11.16 -9.59 -0.26
CA GLY A 260 -10.13 -8.56 -0.19
C GLY A 260 -9.31 -8.52 -1.48
N HIS A 261 -8.83 -7.34 -1.82
CA HIS A 261 -8.01 -7.12 -3.01
C HIS A 261 -6.52 -7.35 -2.70
N TYR A 262 -5.94 -6.48 -1.87
CA TYR A 262 -4.52 -6.57 -1.50
C TYR A 262 -4.27 -7.47 -0.29
N LEU A 263 -5.22 -7.56 0.63
CA LEU A 263 -5.03 -8.13 1.96
C LEU A 263 -5.68 -9.51 2.14
N ALA A 264 -6.26 -10.10 1.08
CA ALA A 264 -6.82 -11.45 1.15
C ALA A 264 -5.79 -12.50 1.62
N PRO A 265 -4.53 -12.53 1.10
CA PRO A 265 -3.52 -13.46 1.60
C PRO A 265 -3.15 -13.17 3.06
N PHE A 266 -3.04 -11.89 3.46
CA PHE A 266 -2.75 -11.52 4.84
C PHE A 266 -3.86 -11.98 5.80
N ALA A 267 -5.12 -11.83 5.41
CA ALA A 267 -6.25 -12.33 6.18
C ALA A 267 -6.22 -13.87 6.34
N ASN A 268 -5.82 -14.61 5.28
CA ASN A 268 -5.63 -16.05 5.36
C ASN A 268 -4.50 -16.45 6.32
N ILE A 269 -3.38 -15.68 6.36
CA ILE A 269 -2.31 -15.88 7.33
C ILE A 269 -2.84 -15.69 8.76
N LEU A 270 -3.58 -14.61 9.00
CA LEU A 270 -4.17 -14.33 10.32
C LEU A 270 -5.19 -15.39 10.75
N LEU A 271 -6.01 -15.89 9.83
CA LEU A 271 -6.94 -16.98 10.07
C LEU A 271 -6.19 -18.29 10.38
N ALA A 272 -5.10 -18.59 9.69
CA ALA A 272 -4.28 -19.76 9.99
C ALA A 272 -3.72 -19.66 11.42
N ILE A 273 -3.18 -18.52 11.82
CA ILE A 273 -2.72 -18.27 13.19
C ILE A 273 -3.87 -18.45 14.20
N ALA A 274 -5.04 -17.88 13.90
CA ALA A 274 -6.21 -18.01 14.77
C ALA A 274 -6.61 -19.48 14.94
N TYR A 275 -6.63 -20.28 13.87
CA TYR A 275 -6.94 -21.70 13.94
C TYR A 275 -5.90 -22.51 14.73
N VAL A 276 -4.60 -22.21 14.57
CA VAL A 276 -3.57 -22.87 15.41
C VAL A 276 -3.78 -22.55 16.89
N ARG A 277 -4.07 -21.31 17.25
CA ARG A 277 -4.37 -20.91 18.63
C ARG A 277 -5.63 -21.60 19.19
N GLU A 278 -6.54 -21.99 18.34
CA GLU A 278 -7.77 -22.72 18.68
C GLU A 278 -7.62 -24.26 18.57
N HIS A 279 -6.38 -24.73 18.41
CA HIS A 279 -6.07 -26.16 18.24
C HIS A 279 -6.72 -26.80 17.02
N ASN A 280 -7.11 -26.02 16.03
CA ASN A 280 -7.66 -26.48 14.75
C ASN A 280 -6.55 -26.54 13.68
N ASN A 281 -5.54 -27.40 13.92
CA ASN A 281 -4.37 -27.51 13.05
C ASN A 281 -4.73 -27.93 11.63
N GLN A 282 -5.83 -28.69 11.46
CA GLN A 282 -6.26 -29.13 10.12
C GLN A 282 -6.67 -27.94 9.25
N ARG A 283 -7.52 -27.05 9.76
CA ARG A 283 -7.93 -25.84 9.04
C ARG A 283 -6.77 -24.87 8.80
N ALA A 284 -5.87 -24.74 9.77
CA ALA A 284 -4.66 -23.93 9.59
C ALA A 284 -3.81 -24.46 8.43
N LYS A 285 -3.58 -25.77 8.36
CA LYS A 285 -2.80 -26.40 7.27
C LYS A 285 -3.45 -26.23 5.90
N GLU A 286 -4.78 -26.31 5.80
CA GLU A 286 -5.51 -26.08 4.55
C GLU A 286 -5.24 -24.67 4.00
N LEU A 287 -5.32 -23.64 4.86
CA LEU A 287 -5.03 -22.25 4.47
C LEU A 287 -3.55 -22.06 4.10
N LEU A 288 -2.64 -22.61 4.89
CA LEU A 288 -1.20 -22.51 4.64
C LEU A 288 -0.81 -23.23 3.34
N ALA A 289 -1.44 -24.37 3.00
CA ALA A 289 -1.22 -25.06 1.74
C ALA A 289 -1.68 -24.21 0.55
N SER A 290 -2.86 -23.59 0.63
CA SER A 290 -3.33 -22.66 -0.39
C SER A 290 -2.39 -21.47 -0.57
N LEU A 291 -1.89 -20.87 0.52
CA LEU A 291 -0.92 -19.78 0.48
C LEU A 291 0.42 -20.22 -0.11
N ARG A 292 0.94 -21.42 0.23
CA ARG A 292 2.15 -21.97 -0.36
C ARG A 292 2.03 -22.13 -1.87
N ASP A 293 0.90 -22.63 -2.34
CA ASP A 293 0.66 -22.85 -3.76
C ASP A 293 0.50 -21.53 -4.53
N GLN A 294 -0.04 -20.51 -3.88
CA GLN A 294 -0.17 -19.15 -4.44
C GLN A 294 1.16 -18.38 -4.42
N PHE A 295 2.01 -18.59 -3.39
CA PHE A 295 3.26 -17.88 -3.17
C PHE A 295 4.42 -18.85 -2.99
N PRO A 296 4.83 -19.55 -4.06
CA PRO A 296 5.77 -20.68 -3.98
C PRO A 296 7.21 -20.27 -3.60
N ALA A 297 7.57 -19.00 -3.76
CA ALA A 297 8.88 -18.50 -3.34
C ALA A 297 8.95 -18.20 -1.82
N ASN A 298 7.81 -18.22 -1.11
CA ASN A 298 7.79 -18.02 0.34
C ASN A 298 7.93 -19.36 1.10
N PRO A 299 9.09 -19.65 1.70
CA PRO A 299 9.33 -20.91 2.39
C PRO A 299 8.60 -21.02 3.74
N LEU A 300 8.10 -19.89 4.28
CA LEU A 300 7.52 -19.87 5.63
C LEU A 300 6.24 -20.71 5.72
N PHE A 301 5.44 -20.76 4.66
CA PHE A 301 4.22 -21.58 4.65
C PHE A 301 4.53 -23.07 4.73
N ALA A 302 5.48 -23.57 3.94
CA ALA A 302 5.91 -24.97 4.00
C ALA A 302 6.54 -25.29 5.35
N LYS A 303 7.38 -24.41 5.89
CA LYS A 303 8.00 -24.54 7.23
C LYS A 303 6.94 -24.69 8.33
N GLU A 304 5.90 -23.85 8.27
CA GLU A 304 4.84 -23.87 9.28
C GLU A 304 3.96 -25.14 9.17
N ILE A 305 3.63 -25.60 7.97
CA ILE A 305 2.93 -26.88 7.76
C ILE A 305 3.74 -28.03 8.38
N ALA A 306 5.04 -28.12 8.08
CA ALA A 306 5.90 -29.17 8.62
C ALA A 306 5.97 -29.11 10.16
N ARG A 307 6.01 -27.91 10.76
CA ARG A 307 5.96 -27.72 12.20
C ARG A 307 4.66 -28.25 12.80
N LEU A 308 3.53 -27.98 12.16
CA LEU A 308 2.22 -28.45 12.63
C LEU A 308 2.07 -29.99 12.49
N ASP A 309 2.71 -30.58 11.49
CA ASP A 309 2.71 -32.03 11.30
C ASP A 309 3.58 -32.76 12.36
N SER A 310 4.63 -32.11 12.86
CA SER A 310 5.52 -32.67 13.89
C SER A 310 4.98 -32.56 15.32
N GLN A 311 3.86 -31.84 15.55
CA GLN A 311 3.25 -31.75 16.87
C GLN A 311 2.46 -33.02 17.20
N PRO A 312 2.66 -33.64 18.38
CA PRO A 312 1.83 -34.76 18.81
C PRO A 312 0.37 -34.33 18.86
N ARG A 313 -0.51 -35.20 18.40
CA ARG A 313 -1.96 -35.02 18.42
C ARG A 313 -2.51 -34.99 19.83
#